data_50be0c864ee3881a4b2093b0b4dc7b02
#
_entry.id   50be0c864ee3881a4b2093b0b4dc7b02
#
_cell.length_a   1.000
_cell.length_b   1.000
_cell.length_c   1.000
_cell.angle_alpha   90.00
_cell.angle_beta   90.00
_cell.angle_gamma   90.00
#
_symmetry.space_group_name_H-M   'P 1'
#
loop_
_entity.id
_entity.type
_entity.pdbx_description
1 polymer ?
#
loop_
_entity_poly.entity_id
_entity_poly.type
_entity_poly.pdbx_seq_one_letter_code
_entity_poly.pdbx_strand_id
1 'polypeptide(L)'
;MKKKTAIFLTALLLLCMVIPAFAEPAVTFPQGTITSEPTELFSEHFHVSIDAGVYVPGDLMERWEGIYRAMETVSGIHFEDGAYAQMIEVRCRANETSEEGEFYVPVAYQNQIDLYPADLLANGSYAILHEMSHTLNYFYHEASEDWESRLMAEGFAEYTAYQTAKWLEENDPALAYAVGPSQQILYNVALEDEETLYTEELSHWMKEPYPYSGNPGYSEGLRFMAYLDRVYGNDTAWMTALDQATKGKRVEREVSALKASYGEDVLDGFYPWLKENSALFDYGDMDAPVDLRGVQQVTLYPTFNRLENVARLSGRSVRYSDLYVDLSQAMVYLRDYKGKDVSAAQLKVDCLTTVDAFDANGNLLTTIDKEGVIPMDGVAYVRLNGIGTLYGLDLIGWGEFYW
;
A
#
# COMPACT_ATOMS: atom_id res chain seq x y z
N MET A 1 -26.59 57.92 -32.79
CA MET A 1 -26.71 56.59 -32.09
C MET A 1 -25.64 55.57 -32.47
N LYS A 2 -25.11 55.50 -33.69
CA LYS A 2 -24.13 54.45 -34.11
C LYS A 2 -22.75 54.49 -33.42
N LYS A 3 -22.25 55.65 -32.93
CA LYS A 3 -20.94 55.75 -32.25
C LYS A 3 -20.97 55.28 -30.79
N LYS A 4 -22.08 55.38 -30.09
CA LYS A 4 -22.19 54.91 -28.69
C LYS A 4 -22.28 53.39 -28.58
N THR A 5 -22.87 52.74 -29.57
CA THR A 5 -22.99 51.27 -29.61
C THR A 5 -21.65 50.58 -29.88
N ALA A 6 -20.78 51.20 -30.74
CA ALA A 6 -19.45 50.65 -31.01
C ALA A 6 -18.53 50.71 -29.80
N ILE A 7 -18.56 51.77 -28.98
CA ILE A 7 -17.74 51.91 -27.76
C ILE A 7 -18.19 50.88 -26.70
N PHE A 8 -19.49 50.60 -26.61
CA PHE A 8 -20.04 49.65 -25.65
C PHE A 8 -19.65 48.20 -26.03
N LEU A 9 -19.64 47.87 -27.33
CA LEU A 9 -19.24 46.57 -27.82
C LEU A 9 -17.75 46.33 -27.63
N THR A 10 -16.89 47.34 -27.83
CA THR A 10 -15.46 47.26 -27.64
C THR A 10 -15.08 47.14 -26.15
N ALA A 11 -15.79 47.83 -25.26
CA ALA A 11 -15.63 47.70 -23.81
C ALA A 11 -16.10 46.33 -23.30
N LEU A 12 -17.16 45.76 -23.88
CA LEU A 12 -17.63 44.42 -23.53
C LEU A 12 -16.67 43.33 -24.03
N LEU A 13 -16.10 43.50 -25.23
CA LEU A 13 -15.07 42.60 -25.77
C LEU A 13 -13.75 42.69 -24.96
N LEU A 14 -13.36 43.86 -24.51
CA LEU A 14 -12.19 44.01 -23.62
C LEU A 14 -12.45 43.47 -22.20
N LEU A 15 -13.69 43.52 -21.70
CA LEU A 15 -14.05 42.89 -20.41
C LEU A 15 -14.11 41.38 -20.51
N CYS A 16 -14.44 40.82 -21.68
CA CYS A 16 -14.39 39.37 -21.91
C CYS A 16 -12.97 38.84 -22.14
N MET A 17 -11.97 39.70 -22.39
CA MET A 17 -10.58 39.29 -22.54
C MET A 17 -9.78 39.32 -21.22
N VAL A 18 -10.36 39.86 -20.15
CA VAL A 18 -9.84 39.69 -18.78
C VAL A 18 -10.70 38.62 -18.10
N ILE A 19 -10.69 37.42 -18.67
CA ILE A 19 -10.89 36.21 -17.85
C ILE A 19 -9.67 36.24 -16.95
N PRO A 20 -9.80 36.44 -15.60
CA PRO A 20 -8.68 36.08 -14.77
C PRO A 20 -8.32 34.66 -15.17
N ALA A 21 -7.10 34.41 -15.61
CA ALA A 21 -6.56 33.10 -15.56
C ALA A 21 -6.79 32.70 -14.09
N PHE A 22 -7.82 31.88 -13.85
CA PHE A 22 -7.92 31.21 -12.57
C PHE A 22 -6.57 30.54 -12.46
N ALA A 23 -5.72 31.04 -11.56
CA ALA A 23 -4.50 30.36 -11.22
C ALA A 23 -4.97 28.94 -10.88
N GLU A 24 -4.48 27.97 -11.64
CA GLU A 24 -4.74 26.57 -11.30
C GLU A 24 -4.43 26.43 -9.80
N PRO A 25 -5.24 25.75 -9.02
CA PRO A 25 -4.97 25.62 -7.60
C PRO A 25 -3.53 25.12 -7.48
N ALA A 26 -2.73 25.81 -6.67
CA ALA A 26 -1.33 25.45 -6.48
C ALA A 26 -1.32 24.02 -5.94
N VAL A 27 -0.84 23.08 -6.76
CA VAL A 27 -0.69 21.69 -6.34
C VAL A 27 0.39 21.68 -5.29
N THR A 28 0.08 21.15 -4.12
CA THR A 28 1.04 21.04 -3.01
C THR A 28 1.30 19.57 -2.78
N PHE A 29 2.56 19.20 -2.79
CA PHE A 29 2.99 17.85 -2.50
C PHE A 29 3.69 17.79 -1.14
N PRO A 30 3.49 16.69 -0.38
CA PRO A 30 4.19 16.48 0.87
C PRO A 30 5.69 16.29 0.58
N GLN A 31 6.54 16.84 1.44
CA GLN A 31 7.99 16.77 1.26
C GLN A 31 8.59 15.65 2.10
N GLY A 32 9.29 14.71 1.46
CA GLY A 32 10.09 13.71 2.17
C GLY A 32 11.33 14.33 2.82
N THR A 33 11.80 13.73 3.90
CA THR A 33 12.96 14.21 4.66
C THR A 33 13.87 13.05 5.06
N ILE A 34 15.15 13.34 5.29
CA ILE A 34 16.10 12.41 5.91
C ILE A 34 16.33 12.87 7.35
N THR A 35 16.11 11.98 8.29
CA THR A 35 16.29 12.28 9.73
C THR A 35 17.77 12.48 10.03
N SER A 36 18.14 13.63 10.62
CA SER A 36 19.53 13.88 11.08
C SER A 36 19.80 13.30 12.47
N GLU A 37 18.75 13.05 13.23
CA GLU A 37 18.77 12.52 14.60
C GLU A 37 17.51 11.64 14.79
N PRO A 38 17.47 10.76 15.81
CA PRO A 38 16.26 10.01 16.12
C PRO A 38 15.08 10.94 16.29
N THR A 39 13.96 10.61 15.67
CA THR A 39 12.77 11.48 15.58
C THR A 39 11.53 10.70 15.93
N GLU A 40 10.58 11.36 16.60
CA GLU A 40 9.27 10.81 16.94
C GLU A 40 8.19 11.51 16.12
N LEU A 41 7.27 10.75 15.55
CA LEU A 41 6.08 11.26 14.88
C LEU A 41 4.83 10.72 15.60
N PHE A 42 3.78 11.53 15.61
CA PHE A 42 2.52 11.18 16.25
C PHE A 42 1.35 11.48 15.33
N SER A 43 0.36 10.61 15.32
CA SER A 43 -0.94 10.86 14.74
C SER A 43 -2.04 10.38 15.69
N GLU A 44 -3.25 10.21 15.22
CA GLU A 44 -4.38 9.78 16.03
C GLU A 44 -4.16 8.35 16.58
N HIS A 45 -3.67 7.44 15.73
CA HIS A 45 -3.54 6.01 16.06
C HIS A 45 -2.10 5.54 16.17
N PHE A 46 -1.12 6.33 15.71
CA PHE A 46 0.29 5.91 15.62
C PHE A 46 1.24 6.77 16.43
N HIS A 47 2.17 6.10 17.10
CA HIS A 47 3.41 6.68 17.61
C HIS A 47 4.58 6.02 16.88
N VAL A 48 5.36 6.81 16.15
CA VAL A 48 6.41 6.33 15.26
C VAL A 48 7.77 6.83 15.72
N SER A 49 8.63 5.91 16.14
CA SER A 49 10.03 6.17 16.47
C SER A 49 10.91 5.89 15.25
N ILE A 50 11.70 6.85 14.82
CA ILE A 50 12.51 6.77 13.61
C ILE A 50 13.97 6.95 13.96
N ASP A 51 14.82 6.02 13.57
CA ASP A 51 16.27 6.13 13.75
C ASP A 51 16.85 7.28 12.92
N ALA A 52 18.03 7.78 13.32
CA ALA A 52 18.77 8.76 12.52
C ALA A 52 19.21 8.17 11.18
N GLY A 53 19.19 8.98 10.14
CA GLY A 53 19.61 8.60 8.80
C GLY A 53 18.55 7.88 7.97
N VAL A 54 17.33 7.75 8.46
CA VAL A 54 16.22 7.14 7.72
C VAL A 54 15.52 8.17 6.84
N TYR A 55 15.21 7.80 5.60
CA TYR A 55 14.33 8.60 4.74
C TYR A 55 12.87 8.38 5.14
N VAL A 56 12.15 9.48 5.36
CA VAL A 56 10.74 9.48 5.74
C VAL A 56 9.92 10.18 4.65
N PRO A 57 8.98 9.48 3.99
CA PRO A 57 8.04 10.09 3.08
C PRO A 57 7.19 11.16 3.77
N GLY A 58 6.90 12.26 3.06
CA GLY A 58 6.16 13.38 3.64
C GLY A 58 4.69 13.10 3.90
N ASP A 59 4.12 12.09 3.26
CA ASP A 59 2.72 11.64 3.41
C ASP A 59 2.58 10.38 4.27
N LEU A 60 3.67 9.93 4.93
CA LEU A 60 3.71 8.66 5.65
C LEU A 60 2.54 8.50 6.63
N MET A 61 2.35 9.48 7.52
CA MET A 61 1.34 9.42 8.56
C MET A 61 -0.08 9.50 8.00
N GLU A 62 -0.31 10.36 7.00
CA GLU A 62 -1.62 10.47 6.33
C GLU A 62 -2.00 9.17 5.65
N ARG A 63 -1.06 8.53 4.98
CA ARG A 63 -1.22 7.26 4.32
C ARG A 63 -1.56 6.15 5.31
N TRP A 64 -0.83 6.04 6.43
CA TRP A 64 -1.10 5.01 7.43
C TRP A 64 -2.44 5.21 8.16
N GLU A 65 -2.81 6.45 8.46
CA GLU A 65 -4.14 6.76 8.98
C GLU A 65 -5.25 6.43 7.98
N GLY A 66 -5.01 6.64 6.69
CA GLY A 66 -5.92 6.24 5.62
C GLY A 66 -6.10 4.72 5.56
N ILE A 67 -5.01 3.98 5.67
CA ILE A 67 -5.00 2.51 5.75
C ILE A 67 -5.79 2.03 6.97
N TYR A 68 -5.51 2.57 8.15
CA TYR A 68 -6.19 2.21 9.38
C TYR A 68 -7.71 2.34 9.24
N ARG A 69 -8.21 3.49 8.76
CA ARG A 69 -9.65 3.70 8.53
C ARG A 69 -10.24 2.75 7.48
N ALA A 70 -9.48 2.42 6.45
CA ALA A 70 -9.92 1.45 5.45
C ALA A 70 -10.05 0.04 6.06
N MET A 71 -9.09 -0.35 6.91
CA MET A 71 -9.12 -1.65 7.61
C MET A 71 -10.30 -1.77 8.56
N GLU A 72 -10.63 -0.72 9.32
CA GLU A 72 -11.85 -0.69 10.14
C GLU A 72 -13.11 -0.88 9.28
N THR A 73 -13.13 -0.21 8.12
CA THR A 73 -14.29 -0.28 7.23
C THR A 73 -14.51 -1.69 6.67
N VAL A 74 -13.44 -2.37 6.25
CA VAL A 74 -13.58 -3.70 5.62
C VAL A 74 -13.76 -4.81 6.64
N SER A 75 -13.12 -4.72 7.80
CA SER A 75 -13.23 -5.73 8.86
C SER A 75 -14.51 -5.59 9.68
N GLY A 76 -15.13 -4.41 9.65
CA GLY A 76 -16.28 -4.09 10.53
C GLY A 76 -15.91 -4.03 12.02
N ILE A 77 -14.62 -3.97 12.32
CA ILE A 77 -14.05 -3.88 13.67
C ILE A 77 -13.68 -2.43 13.93
N HIS A 78 -14.15 -1.89 15.05
CA HIS A 78 -13.57 -0.67 15.62
C HIS A 78 -12.46 -1.07 16.57
N PHE A 79 -11.23 -0.79 16.19
CA PHE A 79 -10.06 -1.30 16.91
C PHE A 79 -9.96 -0.78 18.34
N GLU A 80 -10.45 0.43 18.58
CA GLU A 80 -10.53 1.02 19.91
C GLU A 80 -11.47 0.27 20.89
N ASP A 81 -12.39 -0.56 20.36
CA ASP A 81 -13.30 -1.38 21.17
C ASP A 81 -12.61 -2.64 21.72
N GLY A 82 -11.43 -2.97 21.24
CA GLY A 82 -10.66 -4.12 21.71
C GLY A 82 -10.21 -3.98 23.16
N ALA A 83 -10.23 -5.07 23.92
CA ALA A 83 -9.85 -5.07 25.33
C ALA A 83 -8.38 -4.67 25.58
N TYR A 84 -7.52 -4.83 24.56
CA TYR A 84 -6.09 -4.52 24.58
C TYR A 84 -5.74 -3.36 23.66
N ALA A 85 -6.74 -2.60 23.18
CA ALA A 85 -6.56 -1.49 22.27
C ALA A 85 -5.67 -0.40 22.90
N GLN A 86 -4.72 0.06 22.14
CA GLN A 86 -3.77 1.10 22.49
C GLN A 86 -3.18 1.72 21.23
N MET A 87 -2.38 2.79 21.39
CA MET A 87 -1.66 3.38 20.26
C MET A 87 -0.72 2.37 19.62
N ILE A 88 -0.68 2.33 18.30
CA ILE A 88 0.22 1.46 17.53
C ILE A 88 1.61 2.06 17.57
N GLU A 89 2.55 1.34 18.17
CA GLU A 89 3.95 1.72 18.26
C GLU A 89 4.69 1.23 17.00
N VAL A 90 5.21 2.13 16.18
CA VAL A 90 5.98 1.76 15.00
C VAL A 90 7.43 2.17 15.18
N ARG A 91 8.36 1.28 14.94
CA ARG A 91 9.80 1.53 15.00
C ARG A 91 10.41 1.40 13.62
N CYS A 92 10.91 2.51 13.10
CA CYS A 92 11.61 2.57 11.82
C CYS A 92 13.12 2.49 12.05
N ARG A 93 13.68 1.30 11.82
CA ARG A 93 15.09 0.99 12.02
C ARG A 93 15.95 1.46 10.85
N ALA A 94 17.14 1.98 11.13
CA ALA A 94 18.08 2.39 10.08
C ALA A 94 18.78 1.18 9.39
N ASN A 95 19.00 0.08 10.13
CA ASN A 95 19.69 -1.08 9.61
C ASN A 95 18.72 -1.99 8.85
N GLU A 96 18.99 -2.20 7.57
CA GLU A 96 18.19 -3.08 6.70
C GLU A 96 18.67 -4.55 6.72
N THR A 97 19.88 -4.81 7.25
CA THR A 97 20.49 -6.13 7.25
C THR A 97 21.11 -6.50 8.58
N SER A 98 21.13 -7.79 8.89
CA SER A 98 21.89 -8.37 10.00
C SER A 98 23.40 -8.28 9.77
N GLU A 99 24.20 -8.65 10.79
CA GLU A 99 25.65 -8.76 10.68
C GLU A 99 26.08 -9.82 9.63
N GLU A 100 25.24 -10.83 9.40
CA GLU A 100 25.43 -11.88 8.38
C GLU A 100 25.01 -11.43 6.99
N GLY A 101 24.43 -10.23 6.83
CA GLY A 101 23.98 -9.67 5.55
C GLY A 101 22.58 -10.13 5.12
N GLU A 102 21.82 -10.77 5.99
CA GLU A 102 20.43 -11.11 5.74
C GLU A 102 19.54 -9.89 5.94
N PHE A 103 18.61 -9.67 5.01
CA PHE A 103 17.64 -8.58 5.14
C PHE A 103 16.67 -8.88 6.27
N TYR A 104 16.44 -7.87 7.11
CA TYR A 104 15.35 -7.89 8.06
C TYR A 104 14.02 -7.81 7.32
N VAL A 105 13.01 -8.45 7.89
CA VAL A 105 11.62 -8.38 7.42
C VAL A 105 10.79 -7.62 8.43
N PRO A 106 9.75 -6.90 8.00
CA PRO A 106 8.77 -6.32 8.90
C PRO A 106 8.21 -7.36 9.86
N VAL A 107 7.86 -6.93 11.06
CA VAL A 107 7.29 -7.83 12.06
C VAL A 107 6.44 -7.06 13.07
N ALA A 108 5.30 -7.64 13.43
CA ALA A 108 4.45 -7.14 14.50
C ALA A 108 4.61 -7.96 15.80
N TYR A 109 4.67 -7.26 16.91
CA TYR A 109 4.66 -7.83 18.25
C TYR A 109 3.62 -7.09 19.10
N GLN A 110 2.47 -7.69 19.31
CA GLN A 110 1.39 -7.03 20.05
C GLN A 110 0.99 -5.69 19.37
N ASN A 111 1.15 -4.55 20.05
CA ASN A 111 0.88 -3.24 19.49
C ASN A 111 2.11 -2.59 18.83
N GLN A 112 3.23 -3.28 18.73
CA GLN A 112 4.46 -2.75 18.14
C GLN A 112 4.74 -3.38 16.79
N ILE A 113 5.13 -2.54 15.83
CA ILE A 113 5.54 -2.93 14.48
C ILE A 113 6.96 -2.42 14.25
N ASP A 114 7.89 -3.31 13.87
CA ASP A 114 9.23 -2.94 13.44
C ASP A 114 9.27 -2.89 11.90
N LEU A 115 9.68 -1.76 11.34
CA LEU A 115 9.81 -1.51 9.91
C LEU A 115 11.24 -1.07 9.54
N TYR A 116 11.56 -1.18 8.27
CA TYR A 116 12.87 -0.83 7.71
C TYR A 116 12.71 0.21 6.60
N PRO A 117 13.80 0.88 6.15
CA PRO A 117 13.68 2.02 5.22
C PRO A 117 12.90 1.72 3.95
N ALA A 118 13.03 0.51 3.38
CA ALA A 118 12.28 0.11 2.20
C ALA A 118 10.76 0.01 2.45
N ASP A 119 10.35 -0.31 3.68
CA ASP A 119 8.94 -0.50 4.05
C ASP A 119 8.18 0.83 4.19
N LEU A 120 8.90 1.95 4.35
CA LEU A 120 8.31 3.29 4.43
C LEU A 120 7.88 3.83 3.07
N LEU A 121 8.41 3.29 1.98
CA LEU A 121 8.05 3.66 0.61
C LEU A 121 6.63 3.17 0.28
N ALA A 122 6.07 3.65 -0.82
CA ALA A 122 4.72 3.28 -1.25
C ALA A 122 4.57 1.75 -1.36
N ASN A 123 5.50 1.08 -2.01
CA ASN A 123 5.44 -0.39 -2.14
C ASN A 123 5.59 -1.14 -0.82
N GLY A 124 6.26 -0.53 0.16
CA GLY A 124 6.36 -1.07 1.51
C GLY A 124 5.08 -0.89 2.33
N SER A 125 4.12 -0.11 1.84
CA SER A 125 2.83 0.07 2.54
C SER A 125 2.02 -1.23 2.64
N TYR A 126 2.28 -2.21 1.75
CA TYR A 126 1.74 -3.56 1.92
C TYR A 126 2.24 -4.22 3.23
N ALA A 127 3.52 -4.05 3.56
CA ALA A 127 4.05 -4.56 4.82
C ALA A 127 3.31 -3.95 6.02
N ILE A 128 3.06 -2.65 6.02
CA ILE A 128 2.30 -2.03 7.12
C ILE A 128 0.84 -2.51 7.17
N LEU A 129 0.21 -2.82 6.03
CA LEU A 129 -1.11 -3.45 5.99
C LEU A 129 -1.11 -4.80 6.72
N HIS A 130 -0.16 -5.65 6.38
CA HIS A 130 -0.02 -6.98 6.95
C HIS A 130 0.28 -6.91 8.46
N GLU A 131 1.32 -6.17 8.85
CA GLU A 131 1.74 -6.06 10.25
C GLU A 131 0.70 -5.34 11.13
N MET A 132 0.01 -4.35 10.58
CA MET A 132 -1.11 -3.70 11.27
C MET A 132 -2.23 -4.69 11.56
N SER A 133 -2.53 -5.61 10.63
CA SER A 133 -3.56 -6.64 10.85
C SER A 133 -3.23 -7.53 12.04
N HIS A 134 -1.98 -7.91 12.24
CA HIS A 134 -1.55 -8.63 13.44
C HIS A 134 -1.78 -7.80 14.72
N THR A 135 -1.46 -6.51 14.69
CA THR A 135 -1.72 -5.61 15.82
C THR A 135 -3.21 -5.49 16.12
N LEU A 136 -4.06 -5.41 15.08
CA LEU A 136 -5.51 -5.36 15.24
C LEU A 136 -6.08 -6.65 15.84
N ASN A 137 -5.56 -7.78 15.40
CA ASN A 137 -5.90 -9.08 15.97
C ASN A 137 -5.57 -9.10 17.47
N TYR A 138 -4.37 -8.62 17.85
CA TYR A 138 -3.94 -8.50 19.23
C TYR A 138 -4.88 -7.62 20.08
N PHE A 139 -5.46 -6.56 19.53
CA PHE A 139 -6.35 -5.69 20.30
C PHE A 139 -7.60 -6.41 20.82
N TYR A 140 -8.00 -7.50 20.19
CA TYR A 140 -9.19 -8.27 20.54
C TYR A 140 -8.90 -9.48 21.42
N HIS A 141 -7.70 -10.01 21.42
CA HIS A 141 -7.30 -11.09 22.32
C HIS A 141 -5.83 -11.00 22.67
N GLU A 142 -5.46 -11.49 23.85
CA GLU A 142 -4.05 -11.52 24.28
C GLU A 142 -3.28 -12.49 23.38
N ALA A 143 -2.63 -11.94 22.36
CA ALA A 143 -1.80 -12.72 21.46
C ALA A 143 -0.50 -13.11 22.14
N SER A 144 -0.25 -14.41 22.26
CA SER A 144 1.07 -14.94 22.51
C SER A 144 1.32 -16.04 21.49
N GLU A 145 2.59 -16.37 21.23
CA GLU A 145 2.98 -17.44 20.31
C GLU A 145 2.31 -18.79 20.65
N ASP A 146 1.82 -18.95 21.88
CA ASP A 146 1.10 -20.13 22.37
C ASP A 146 -0.42 -20.07 22.10
N TRP A 147 -0.96 -18.96 21.55
CA TRP A 147 -2.41 -18.69 21.55
C TRP A 147 -3.06 -18.88 20.20
N GLU A 148 -2.33 -18.66 19.12
CA GLU A 148 -2.88 -18.67 17.77
C GLU A 148 -2.04 -19.54 16.83
N SER A 149 -2.70 -20.24 15.90
CA SER A 149 -1.99 -20.95 14.84
C SER A 149 -1.58 -19.97 13.76
N ARG A 150 -0.54 -20.31 13.02
CA ARG A 150 -0.10 -19.55 11.86
C ARG A 150 -1.22 -19.39 10.83
N LEU A 151 -2.02 -20.41 10.64
CA LEU A 151 -3.18 -20.36 9.74
C LEU A 151 -4.15 -19.23 10.10
N MET A 152 -4.43 -19.05 11.39
CA MET A 152 -5.35 -18.00 11.84
C MET A 152 -4.68 -16.62 11.81
N ALA A 153 -3.47 -16.51 12.37
CA ALA A 153 -2.75 -15.25 12.48
C ALA A 153 -2.39 -14.67 11.09
N GLU A 154 -1.67 -15.44 10.29
CA GLU A 154 -1.24 -15.01 8.96
C GLU A 154 -2.42 -14.92 7.99
N GLY A 155 -3.37 -15.85 8.09
CA GLY A 155 -4.56 -15.83 7.27
C GLY A 155 -5.40 -14.59 7.48
N PHE A 156 -5.58 -14.17 8.73
CA PHE A 156 -6.27 -12.92 9.04
C PHE A 156 -5.48 -11.71 8.51
N ALA A 157 -4.16 -11.68 8.72
CA ALA A 157 -3.32 -10.59 8.24
C ALA A 157 -3.38 -10.45 6.71
N GLU A 158 -3.23 -11.54 5.97
CA GLU A 158 -3.29 -11.54 4.50
C GLU A 158 -4.68 -11.20 3.97
N TYR A 159 -5.74 -11.78 4.57
CA TYR A 159 -7.10 -11.51 4.09
C TYR A 159 -7.54 -10.09 4.37
N THR A 160 -7.24 -9.54 5.54
CA THR A 160 -7.54 -8.15 5.89
C THR A 160 -6.76 -7.19 5.00
N ALA A 161 -5.48 -7.47 4.75
CA ALA A 161 -4.67 -6.70 3.80
C ALA A 161 -5.26 -6.72 2.39
N TYR A 162 -5.67 -7.90 1.89
CA TYR A 162 -6.31 -8.07 0.59
C TYR A 162 -7.62 -7.29 0.48
N GLN A 163 -8.51 -7.44 1.46
CA GLN A 163 -9.78 -6.72 1.48
C GLN A 163 -9.59 -5.21 1.54
N THR A 164 -8.62 -4.75 2.34
CA THR A 164 -8.29 -3.33 2.45
C THR A 164 -7.77 -2.77 1.13
N ALA A 165 -6.80 -3.44 0.50
CA ALA A 165 -6.27 -3.01 -0.80
C ALA A 165 -7.38 -2.97 -1.86
N LYS A 166 -8.23 -3.97 -1.90
CA LYS A 166 -9.38 -4.01 -2.82
C LYS A 166 -10.40 -2.91 -2.58
N TRP A 167 -10.71 -2.62 -1.33
CA TRP A 167 -11.60 -1.52 -0.97
C TRP A 167 -11.01 -0.16 -1.38
N LEU A 168 -9.71 0.03 -1.16
CA LEU A 168 -9.01 1.25 -1.58
C LEU A 168 -9.03 1.43 -3.10
N GLU A 169 -8.87 0.37 -3.89
CA GLU A 169 -8.98 0.43 -5.35
C GLU A 169 -10.31 1.04 -5.82
N GLU A 170 -11.38 0.81 -5.09
CA GLU A 170 -12.72 1.30 -5.40
C GLU A 170 -13.05 2.67 -4.79
N ASN A 171 -12.49 3.01 -3.63
CA ASN A 171 -12.90 4.15 -2.81
C ASN A 171 -11.85 5.25 -2.66
N ASP A 172 -10.55 4.89 -2.71
CA ASP A 172 -9.42 5.82 -2.69
C ASP A 172 -8.30 5.34 -3.63
N PRO A 173 -8.47 5.50 -4.95
CA PRO A 173 -7.50 5.02 -5.93
C PRO A 173 -6.09 5.60 -5.77
N ALA A 174 -5.94 6.80 -5.19
CA ALA A 174 -4.64 7.42 -4.94
C ALA A 174 -3.89 6.68 -3.83
N LEU A 175 -4.56 6.37 -2.73
CA LEU A 175 -4.00 5.57 -1.65
C LEU A 175 -3.80 4.10 -2.07
N ALA A 176 -4.73 3.53 -2.85
CA ALA A 176 -4.56 2.20 -3.44
C ALA A 176 -3.30 2.11 -4.31
N TYR A 177 -3.03 3.13 -5.10
CA TYR A 177 -1.80 3.20 -5.91
C TYR A 177 -0.53 3.21 -5.04
N ALA A 178 -0.57 3.93 -3.91
CA ALA A 178 0.54 3.99 -2.96
C ALA A 178 0.75 2.67 -2.20
N VAL A 179 -0.32 1.99 -1.82
CA VAL A 179 -0.28 0.71 -1.08
C VAL A 179 0.16 -0.45 -1.97
N GLY A 180 -0.26 -0.43 -3.21
CA GLY A 180 -0.11 -1.53 -4.17
C GLY A 180 -1.42 -2.29 -4.40
N PRO A 181 -1.48 -3.07 -5.49
CA PRO A 181 -2.72 -3.71 -5.91
C PRO A 181 -3.07 -4.93 -5.07
N SER A 182 -4.37 -5.12 -4.82
CA SER A 182 -4.90 -6.32 -4.15
C SER A 182 -4.49 -7.62 -4.85
N GLN A 183 -4.34 -7.59 -6.17
CA GLN A 183 -3.84 -8.69 -7.00
C GLN A 183 -2.43 -9.16 -6.62
N GLN A 184 -1.57 -8.25 -6.12
CA GLN A 184 -0.22 -8.63 -5.69
C GLN A 184 -0.27 -9.58 -4.49
N ILE A 185 -1.22 -9.38 -3.58
CA ILE A 185 -1.43 -10.25 -2.42
C ILE A 185 -1.83 -11.65 -2.90
N LEU A 186 -2.81 -11.74 -3.80
CA LEU A 186 -3.22 -13.02 -4.38
C LEU A 186 -2.10 -13.70 -5.17
N TYR A 187 -1.28 -12.92 -5.89
CA TYR A 187 -0.12 -13.46 -6.60
C TYR A 187 0.92 -14.04 -5.64
N ASN A 188 1.24 -13.34 -4.55
CA ASN A 188 2.17 -13.84 -3.53
C ASN A 188 1.64 -15.14 -2.91
N VAL A 189 0.35 -15.16 -2.56
CA VAL A 189 -0.33 -16.36 -2.07
C VAL A 189 -0.25 -17.52 -3.07
N ALA A 190 -0.42 -17.25 -4.37
CA ALA A 190 -0.34 -18.29 -5.41
C ALA A 190 1.07 -18.84 -5.62
N LEU A 191 2.12 -18.03 -5.44
CA LEU A 191 3.52 -18.50 -5.53
C LEU A 191 3.88 -19.49 -4.43
N GLU A 192 3.20 -19.44 -3.30
CA GLU A 192 3.43 -20.34 -2.17
C GLU A 192 2.73 -21.69 -2.34
N ASP A 193 1.79 -21.80 -3.28
CA ASP A 193 0.93 -22.96 -3.47
C ASP A 193 1.55 -24.13 -4.25
N GLU A 194 2.72 -24.00 -4.84
CA GLU A 194 3.20 -24.97 -5.84
C GLU A 194 3.40 -26.41 -5.33
N GLU A 195 3.42 -26.66 -4.02
CA GLU A 195 3.73 -28.01 -3.52
C GLU A 195 2.68 -28.74 -2.66
N THR A 196 1.63 -28.07 -2.14
CA THR A 196 0.85 -28.67 -1.03
C THR A 196 -0.66 -28.65 -1.12
N LEU A 197 -1.25 -28.19 -2.21
CA LEU A 197 -2.68 -27.96 -2.31
C LEU A 197 -3.56 -29.23 -2.20
N TYR A 198 -4.52 -29.19 -1.27
CA TYR A 198 -5.70 -30.05 -1.18
C TYR A 198 -5.53 -31.49 -0.66
N THR A 199 -4.40 -31.84 -0.07
CA THR A 199 -4.18 -33.22 0.39
C THR A 199 -4.32 -33.45 1.89
N GLU A 200 -4.36 -32.38 2.69
CA GLU A 200 -4.38 -32.49 4.14
C GLU A 200 -5.60 -31.81 4.76
N GLU A 201 -6.01 -32.30 5.93
CA GLU A 201 -7.13 -31.71 6.67
C GLU A 201 -6.71 -30.33 7.24
N LEU A 202 -7.61 -29.35 7.23
CA LEU A 202 -7.37 -28.01 7.79
C LEU A 202 -6.84 -28.08 9.23
N SER A 203 -7.28 -29.06 10.01
CA SER A 203 -6.78 -29.31 11.36
C SER A 203 -5.27 -29.64 11.43
N HIS A 204 -4.66 -30.07 10.34
CA HIS A 204 -3.23 -30.28 10.26
C HIS A 204 -2.48 -28.95 10.30
N TRP A 205 -2.91 -27.99 9.48
CA TRP A 205 -2.31 -26.66 9.41
C TRP A 205 -2.40 -25.87 10.72
N MET A 206 -3.47 -26.08 11.47
CA MET A 206 -3.63 -25.51 12.80
C MET A 206 -2.68 -26.10 13.86
N LYS A 207 -2.12 -27.29 13.62
CA LYS A 207 -1.19 -27.95 14.56
C LYS A 207 0.28 -27.56 14.35
N GLU A 208 0.62 -27.05 13.18
CA GLU A 208 2.00 -26.71 12.87
C GLU A 208 2.51 -25.62 13.82
N PRO A 209 3.64 -25.86 14.52
CA PRO A 209 4.24 -24.83 15.34
C PRO A 209 4.95 -23.77 14.48
N TYR A 210 4.89 -22.55 14.87
CA TYR A 210 5.72 -21.47 14.31
C TYR A 210 7.19 -21.66 14.74
N PRO A 211 8.25 -21.47 13.89
CA PRO A 211 8.31 -21.07 12.48
C PRO A 211 8.72 -22.23 11.55
N TYR A 212 8.08 -22.42 10.41
CA TYR A 212 8.53 -23.40 9.41
C TYR A 212 8.67 -22.82 8.01
N SER A 213 9.68 -23.33 7.31
CA SER A 213 9.92 -23.10 5.88
C SER A 213 8.87 -23.82 5.05
N GLY A 214 8.14 -23.12 4.25
CA GLY A 214 6.97 -23.56 3.48
C GLY A 214 5.71 -22.99 4.13
N ASN A 215 4.91 -22.27 3.36
CA ASN A 215 4.06 -21.24 3.93
C ASN A 215 2.56 -21.45 3.76
N PRO A 216 1.99 -22.64 4.09
CA PRO A 216 0.55 -22.85 3.95
C PRO A 216 -0.27 -21.93 4.87
N GLY A 217 0.32 -21.37 5.93
CA GLY A 217 -0.37 -20.45 6.84
C GLY A 217 -0.89 -19.20 6.12
N TYR A 218 -0.13 -18.63 5.21
CA TYR A 218 -0.53 -17.45 4.44
C TYR A 218 -1.61 -17.78 3.42
N SER A 219 -1.35 -18.72 2.53
CA SER A 219 -2.25 -19.04 1.42
C SER A 219 -3.55 -19.72 1.85
N GLU A 220 -3.46 -20.80 2.61
CA GLU A 220 -4.63 -21.49 3.14
C GLU A 220 -5.37 -20.63 4.18
N GLY A 221 -4.63 -19.85 4.98
CA GLY A 221 -5.19 -18.93 5.94
C GLY A 221 -6.02 -17.84 5.29
N LEU A 222 -5.51 -17.16 4.26
CA LEU A 222 -6.27 -16.17 3.49
C LEU A 222 -7.55 -16.78 2.93
N ARG A 223 -7.47 -17.97 2.33
CA ARG A 223 -8.64 -18.67 1.76
C ARG A 223 -9.65 -19.08 2.83
N PHE A 224 -9.17 -19.47 3.99
CA PHE A 224 -10.03 -19.83 5.11
C PHE A 224 -10.78 -18.60 5.66
N MET A 225 -10.10 -17.47 5.82
CA MET A 225 -10.77 -16.22 6.21
C MET A 225 -11.79 -15.77 5.16
N ALA A 226 -11.45 -15.88 3.88
CA ALA A 226 -12.40 -15.61 2.79
C ALA A 226 -13.63 -16.53 2.84
N TYR A 227 -13.45 -17.80 3.21
CA TYR A 227 -14.56 -18.72 3.43
C TYR A 227 -15.44 -18.27 4.59
N LEU A 228 -14.86 -17.87 5.73
CA LEU A 228 -15.64 -17.40 6.88
C LEU A 228 -16.45 -16.15 6.52
N ASP A 229 -15.83 -15.18 5.85
CA ASP A 229 -16.52 -13.99 5.37
C ASP A 229 -17.67 -14.33 4.40
N ARG A 230 -17.40 -15.11 3.37
CA ARG A 230 -18.37 -15.38 2.29
C ARG A 230 -19.53 -16.26 2.70
N VAL A 231 -19.29 -17.22 3.57
CA VAL A 231 -20.33 -18.20 3.99
C VAL A 231 -21.09 -17.69 5.21
N TYR A 232 -20.41 -17.04 6.13
CA TYR A 232 -21.03 -16.63 7.40
C TYR A 232 -21.21 -15.10 7.52
N GLY A 233 -20.64 -14.33 6.58
CA GLY A 233 -20.74 -12.87 6.55
C GLY A 233 -19.90 -12.17 7.63
N ASN A 234 -18.98 -12.87 8.26
CA ASN A 234 -18.12 -12.35 9.32
C ASN A 234 -16.92 -13.27 9.52
N ASP A 235 -15.71 -12.78 9.23
CA ASP A 235 -14.44 -13.49 9.40
C ASP A 235 -13.76 -13.20 10.74
N THR A 236 -14.33 -12.33 11.58
CA THR A 236 -13.74 -11.86 12.85
C THR A 236 -14.43 -12.35 14.12
N ALA A 237 -15.60 -13.00 13.99
CA ALA A 237 -16.38 -13.45 15.16
C ALA A 237 -15.61 -14.42 16.08
N TRP A 238 -14.67 -15.19 15.53
CA TRP A 238 -13.82 -16.12 16.27
C TRP A 238 -12.90 -15.43 17.27
N MET A 239 -12.48 -14.18 17.02
CA MET A 239 -11.55 -13.43 17.89
C MET A 239 -12.11 -13.27 19.29
N THR A 240 -13.33 -12.78 19.42
CA THR A 240 -14.01 -12.64 20.73
C THR A 240 -14.24 -14.00 21.40
N ALA A 241 -14.56 -15.02 20.59
CA ALA A 241 -14.77 -16.37 21.12
C ALA A 241 -13.45 -17.01 21.59
N LEU A 242 -12.33 -16.69 20.93
CA LEU A 242 -10.99 -17.16 21.29
C LEU A 242 -10.56 -16.57 22.65
N ASP A 243 -10.78 -15.28 22.89
CA ASP A 243 -10.48 -14.63 24.16
C ASP A 243 -11.26 -15.25 25.32
N GLN A 244 -12.50 -15.68 25.08
CA GLN A 244 -13.34 -16.35 26.07
C GLN A 244 -12.96 -17.82 26.28
N ALA A 245 -12.22 -18.44 25.36
CA ALA A 245 -11.83 -19.85 25.43
C ALA A 245 -10.62 -20.06 26.37
N THR A 246 -10.84 -20.09 27.67
CA THR A 246 -9.78 -20.10 28.69
C THR A 246 -9.10 -21.44 28.96
N LYS A 247 -9.52 -22.55 28.31
CA LYS A 247 -9.04 -23.91 28.59
C LYS A 247 -8.67 -24.68 27.33
N GLY A 248 -7.59 -25.44 27.40
CA GLY A 248 -7.16 -26.34 26.35
C GLY A 248 -5.83 -25.94 25.70
N LYS A 249 -5.34 -26.76 24.80
CA LYS A 249 -4.19 -26.44 23.96
C LYS A 249 -4.64 -25.45 22.87
N ARG A 250 -3.70 -24.72 22.29
CA ARG A 250 -3.93 -23.74 21.23
C ARG A 250 -4.97 -24.20 20.20
N VAL A 251 -4.72 -25.28 19.51
CA VAL A 251 -5.63 -25.82 18.47
C VAL A 251 -7.02 -26.13 19.00
N GLU A 252 -7.12 -26.70 20.20
CA GLU A 252 -8.42 -27.03 20.82
C GLU A 252 -9.23 -25.76 21.10
N ARG A 253 -8.57 -24.68 21.46
CA ARG A 253 -9.19 -23.37 21.72
C ARG A 253 -9.67 -22.71 20.43
N GLU A 254 -8.82 -22.68 19.38
CA GLU A 254 -9.19 -22.14 18.07
C GLU A 254 -10.36 -22.92 17.45
N VAL A 255 -10.30 -24.24 17.44
CA VAL A 255 -11.39 -25.09 16.95
C VAL A 255 -12.69 -24.84 17.74
N SER A 256 -12.59 -24.70 19.07
CA SER A 256 -13.75 -24.38 19.91
C SER A 256 -14.30 -22.99 19.61
N ALA A 257 -13.45 -21.99 19.42
CA ALA A 257 -13.86 -20.64 19.08
C ALA A 257 -14.53 -20.58 17.70
N LEU A 258 -13.94 -21.24 16.69
CA LEU A 258 -14.51 -21.34 15.35
C LEU A 258 -15.89 -22.01 15.37
N LYS A 259 -16.01 -23.14 16.04
CA LYS A 259 -17.30 -23.86 16.17
C LYS A 259 -18.35 -23.07 16.93
N ALA A 260 -17.96 -22.36 17.97
CA ALA A 260 -18.83 -21.47 18.72
C ALA A 260 -19.36 -20.30 17.90
N SER A 261 -18.52 -19.78 17.01
CA SER A 261 -18.84 -18.61 16.18
C SER A 261 -19.62 -18.99 14.92
N TYR A 262 -19.30 -20.12 14.29
CA TYR A 262 -19.78 -20.44 12.93
C TYR A 262 -20.51 -21.77 12.83
N GLY A 263 -20.53 -22.61 13.89
CA GLY A 263 -21.17 -23.89 13.91
C GLY A 263 -20.23 -25.10 13.80
N GLU A 264 -20.76 -26.29 14.13
CA GLU A 264 -19.94 -27.51 14.25
C GLU A 264 -19.24 -27.92 12.96
N ASP A 265 -19.83 -27.64 11.81
CA ASP A 265 -19.35 -28.06 10.49
C ASP A 265 -18.41 -27.06 9.83
N VAL A 266 -17.97 -25.98 10.52
CA VAL A 266 -17.17 -24.87 9.95
C VAL A 266 -15.87 -25.36 9.29
N LEU A 267 -15.17 -26.30 9.91
CA LEU A 267 -13.92 -26.84 9.37
C LEU A 267 -14.16 -27.79 8.19
N ASP A 268 -15.19 -28.64 8.27
CA ASP A 268 -15.50 -29.62 7.24
C ASP A 268 -16.06 -28.98 5.96
N GLY A 269 -16.67 -27.80 6.08
CA GLY A 269 -17.22 -27.03 4.97
C GLY A 269 -16.19 -26.33 4.09
N PHE A 270 -14.98 -26.10 4.60
CA PHE A 270 -13.97 -25.26 3.93
C PHE A 270 -13.51 -25.81 2.57
N TYR A 271 -12.94 -27.00 2.51
CA TYR A 271 -12.41 -27.54 1.25
C TYR A 271 -13.48 -27.81 0.19
N PRO A 272 -14.69 -28.31 0.52
CA PRO A 272 -15.78 -28.33 -0.45
C PRO A 272 -16.11 -26.97 -1.04
N TRP A 273 -16.18 -25.93 -0.18
CA TRP A 273 -16.41 -24.56 -0.62
C TRP A 273 -15.24 -24.02 -1.49
N LEU A 274 -14.00 -24.21 -1.07
CA LEU A 274 -12.81 -23.76 -1.79
C LEU A 274 -12.75 -24.36 -3.20
N LYS A 275 -13.07 -25.64 -3.34
CA LYS A 275 -13.09 -26.32 -4.64
C LYS A 275 -14.08 -25.69 -5.61
N GLU A 276 -15.22 -25.22 -5.11
CA GLU A 276 -16.25 -24.56 -5.92
C GLU A 276 -15.94 -23.10 -6.20
N ASN A 277 -15.11 -22.47 -5.37
CA ASN A 277 -14.85 -21.04 -5.38
C ASN A 277 -13.39 -20.67 -5.66
N SER A 278 -12.56 -21.57 -6.16
CA SER A 278 -11.14 -21.36 -6.40
C SER A 278 -10.85 -20.14 -7.32
N ALA A 279 -11.75 -19.84 -8.25
CA ALA A 279 -11.64 -18.67 -9.12
C ALA A 279 -11.67 -17.31 -8.39
N LEU A 280 -12.10 -17.27 -7.11
CA LEU A 280 -12.03 -16.03 -6.31
C LEU A 280 -10.61 -15.61 -5.98
N PHE A 281 -9.65 -16.53 -6.09
CA PHE A 281 -8.24 -16.33 -5.76
C PHE A 281 -7.37 -16.24 -7.02
N ASP A 282 -7.98 -16.08 -8.19
CA ASP A 282 -7.28 -15.77 -9.42
C ASP A 282 -6.79 -14.31 -9.35
N TYR A 283 -5.47 -14.13 -9.40
CA TYR A 283 -4.85 -12.78 -9.38
C TYR A 283 -4.98 -12.04 -10.71
N GLY A 284 -5.44 -12.70 -11.78
CA GLY A 284 -5.71 -12.07 -13.08
C GLY A 284 -4.48 -11.53 -13.80
N ASP A 285 -4.66 -10.47 -14.56
CA ASP A 285 -3.59 -9.84 -15.34
C ASP A 285 -2.83 -8.82 -14.48
N MET A 286 -1.62 -9.18 -14.05
CA MET A 286 -0.74 -8.32 -13.26
C MET A 286 -0.24 -7.09 -14.04
N ASP A 287 -0.28 -7.12 -15.36
CA ASP A 287 0.12 -6.01 -16.23
C ASP A 287 -1.05 -5.04 -16.53
N ALA A 288 -2.25 -5.35 -16.08
CA ALA A 288 -3.41 -4.49 -16.29
C ALA A 288 -3.20 -3.10 -15.67
N PRO A 289 -3.46 -2.00 -16.44
CA PRO A 289 -3.29 -0.65 -15.92
C PRO A 289 -4.24 -0.33 -14.76
N VAL A 290 -3.70 0.31 -13.72
CA VAL A 290 -4.51 0.90 -12.64
C VAL A 290 -5.30 2.09 -13.18
N ASP A 291 -6.57 2.23 -12.82
CA ASP A 291 -7.40 3.34 -13.25
C ASP A 291 -7.34 4.52 -12.27
N LEU A 292 -6.57 5.54 -12.64
CA LEU A 292 -6.44 6.79 -11.90
C LEU A 292 -7.24 7.95 -12.55
N ARG A 293 -8.17 7.65 -13.47
CA ARG A 293 -9.02 8.68 -14.04
C ARG A 293 -9.94 9.27 -12.95
N GLY A 294 -9.87 10.59 -12.74
CA GLY A 294 -10.53 11.27 -11.64
C GLY A 294 -9.64 11.54 -10.42
N VAL A 295 -8.47 10.92 -10.33
CA VAL A 295 -7.42 11.28 -9.38
C VAL A 295 -6.68 12.49 -9.92
N GLN A 296 -6.56 13.56 -9.10
CA GLN A 296 -5.90 14.78 -9.52
C GLN A 296 -4.38 14.70 -9.42
N GLN A 297 -3.88 14.04 -8.39
CA GLN A 297 -2.44 13.97 -8.12
C GLN A 297 -2.07 12.64 -7.47
N VAL A 298 -0.85 12.20 -7.74
CA VAL A 298 -0.21 11.05 -7.07
C VAL A 298 1.25 11.39 -6.78
N THR A 299 1.78 10.77 -5.73
CA THR A 299 3.21 10.78 -5.45
C THR A 299 3.83 9.49 -5.97
N LEU A 300 4.90 9.61 -6.75
CA LEU A 300 5.67 8.46 -7.21
C LEU A 300 6.84 8.19 -6.28
N TYR A 301 6.92 6.96 -5.83
CA TYR A 301 8.05 6.44 -5.06
C TYR A 301 8.88 5.47 -5.89
N PRO A 302 10.19 5.42 -5.69
CA PRO A 302 11.02 4.43 -6.36
C PRO A 302 10.62 3.03 -5.91
N THR A 303 10.36 2.17 -6.89
CA THR A 303 10.20 0.73 -6.67
C THR A 303 11.54 0.04 -6.84
N PHE A 304 11.95 -0.75 -5.86
CA PHE A 304 13.16 -1.56 -5.97
C PHE A 304 12.80 -2.99 -6.33
N ASN A 305 13.26 -3.43 -7.48
CA ASN A 305 13.36 -4.85 -7.73
C ASN A 305 14.72 -5.32 -7.15
N ARG A 306 14.67 -5.99 -6.02
CA ARG A 306 15.88 -6.53 -5.35
C ARG A 306 16.68 -7.47 -6.26
N LEU A 307 16.02 -8.14 -7.21
CA LEU A 307 16.67 -9.09 -8.13
C LEU A 307 17.32 -8.40 -9.33
N GLU A 308 16.80 -7.27 -9.76
CA GLU A 308 17.24 -6.59 -10.99
C GLU A 308 18.09 -5.33 -10.70
N ASN A 309 18.23 -4.92 -9.44
CA ASN A 309 18.90 -3.68 -9.04
C ASN A 309 18.43 -2.43 -9.83
N VAL A 310 17.16 -2.43 -10.23
CA VAL A 310 16.55 -1.35 -11.03
C VAL A 310 15.58 -0.58 -10.16
N ALA A 311 15.77 0.74 -10.07
CA ALA A 311 14.74 1.61 -9.50
C ALA A 311 13.76 2.00 -10.62
N ARG A 312 12.50 1.69 -10.44
CA ARG A 312 11.40 2.15 -11.29
C ARG A 312 10.48 3.03 -10.47
N LEU A 313 10.03 4.13 -11.07
CA LEU A 313 9.11 5.05 -10.39
C LEU A 313 7.65 4.62 -10.48
N SER A 314 7.33 3.61 -11.28
CA SER A 314 6.01 3.01 -11.28
C SER A 314 6.13 1.51 -11.46
N GLY A 315 5.68 0.75 -10.48
CA GLY A 315 5.57 -0.71 -10.60
C GLY A 315 4.52 -1.15 -11.62
N ARG A 316 3.54 -0.29 -11.95
CA ARG A 316 2.42 -0.60 -12.84
C ARG A 316 2.12 0.54 -13.81
N SER A 317 1.59 0.20 -14.96
CA SER A 317 0.98 1.17 -15.85
C SER A 317 -0.30 1.76 -15.23
N VAL A 318 -0.61 3.02 -15.56
CA VAL A 318 -1.79 3.72 -15.04
C VAL A 318 -2.56 4.40 -16.15
N ARG A 319 -3.89 4.33 -16.12
CA ARG A 319 -4.79 5.15 -16.95
C ARG A 319 -5.08 6.44 -16.22
N TYR A 320 -4.94 7.57 -16.89
CA TYR A 320 -5.08 8.88 -16.29
C TYR A 320 -5.95 9.84 -17.12
N SER A 321 -6.36 10.91 -16.48
CA SER A 321 -6.96 12.10 -17.10
C SER A 321 -6.45 13.35 -16.38
N ASP A 322 -5.59 14.14 -17.05
CA ASP A 322 -5.00 15.37 -16.48
C ASP A 322 -4.35 15.15 -15.09
N LEU A 323 -3.37 14.26 -15.00
CA LEU A 323 -2.76 13.82 -13.75
C LEU A 323 -1.49 14.61 -13.41
N TYR A 324 -1.41 15.14 -12.20
CA TYR A 324 -0.15 15.63 -11.61
C TYR A 324 0.59 14.48 -10.93
N VAL A 325 1.89 14.41 -11.18
CA VAL A 325 2.76 13.37 -10.65
C VAL A 325 3.91 14.02 -9.90
N ASP A 326 3.92 13.87 -8.58
CA ASP A 326 5.02 14.32 -7.72
C ASP A 326 6.24 13.42 -7.90
N LEU A 327 7.37 14.03 -8.21
CA LEU A 327 8.68 13.38 -8.35
C LEU A 327 9.64 13.82 -7.23
N SER A 328 9.27 14.81 -6.42
CA SER A 328 10.15 15.44 -5.45
C SER A 328 10.65 14.46 -4.39
N GLN A 329 9.76 13.61 -3.87
CA GLN A 329 10.13 12.63 -2.86
C GLN A 329 11.05 11.55 -3.41
N ALA A 330 10.80 11.08 -4.63
CA ALA A 330 11.68 10.14 -5.31
C ALA A 330 13.07 10.73 -5.54
N MET A 331 13.16 12.01 -5.87
CA MET A 331 14.44 12.71 -6.08
C MET A 331 15.22 12.86 -4.77
N VAL A 332 14.57 13.24 -3.67
CA VAL A 332 15.20 13.27 -2.33
C VAL A 332 15.72 11.90 -1.94
N TYR A 333 14.89 10.87 -2.12
CA TYR A 333 15.30 9.50 -1.82
C TYR A 333 16.53 9.07 -2.64
N LEU A 334 16.54 9.28 -3.93
CA LEU A 334 17.64 8.83 -4.81
C LEU A 334 18.89 9.68 -4.66
N ARG A 335 18.79 11.02 -4.72
CA ARG A 335 19.94 11.91 -4.65
C ARG A 335 20.53 11.97 -3.26
N ASP A 336 19.71 12.34 -2.28
CA ASP A 336 20.19 12.74 -0.97
C ASP A 336 20.36 11.52 -0.06
N TYR A 337 19.44 10.56 -0.15
CA TYR A 337 19.50 9.36 0.69
C TYR A 337 20.39 8.26 0.09
N LYS A 338 20.18 7.91 -1.18
CA LYS A 338 20.97 6.85 -1.84
C LYS A 338 22.23 7.38 -2.57
N GLY A 339 22.43 8.70 -2.62
CA GLY A 339 23.60 9.32 -3.24
C GLY A 339 23.70 9.08 -4.75
N LYS A 340 22.54 9.00 -5.44
CA LYS A 340 22.45 8.70 -6.88
C LYS A 340 22.23 9.98 -7.68
N ASP A 341 23.01 10.17 -8.75
CA ASP A 341 22.84 11.30 -9.66
C ASP A 341 21.74 10.97 -10.69
N VAL A 342 20.59 11.64 -10.58
CA VAL A 342 19.48 11.52 -11.52
C VAL A 342 19.47 12.76 -12.40
N SER A 343 19.84 12.58 -13.68
CA SER A 343 19.96 13.68 -14.64
C SER A 343 18.72 13.86 -15.50
N ALA A 344 17.96 12.81 -15.75
CA ALA A 344 16.80 12.84 -16.63
C ALA A 344 15.75 11.79 -16.20
N ALA A 345 14.52 12.00 -16.66
CA ALA A 345 13.45 10.99 -16.59
C ALA A 345 12.93 10.68 -18.00
N GLN A 346 12.69 9.43 -18.30
CA GLN A 346 12.07 9.00 -19.54
C GLN A 346 10.66 8.51 -19.27
N LEU A 347 9.67 9.16 -19.89
CA LEU A 347 8.27 8.77 -19.85
C LEU A 347 7.98 7.78 -20.99
N LYS A 348 7.21 6.75 -20.64
CA LYS A 348 6.62 5.81 -21.59
C LYS A 348 5.10 5.97 -21.53
N VAL A 349 4.55 6.76 -22.44
CA VAL A 349 3.11 7.08 -22.49
C VAL A 349 2.54 6.77 -23.86
N ASP A 350 1.33 6.25 -23.87
CA ASP A 350 0.53 6.15 -25.08
C ASP A 350 -0.51 7.27 -25.09
N CYS A 351 -0.17 8.46 -25.50
CA CYS A 351 -1.12 9.55 -25.61
C CYS A 351 -0.72 10.55 -26.69
N LEU A 352 -1.71 11.29 -27.17
CA LEU A 352 -1.51 12.42 -28.10
C LEU A 352 -1.21 13.74 -27.35
N THR A 353 -0.91 13.65 -26.07
CA THR A 353 -0.88 14.78 -25.14
C THR A 353 0.54 15.17 -24.81
N THR A 354 0.67 16.35 -24.21
CA THR A 354 1.94 16.90 -23.77
C THR A 354 2.16 16.60 -22.28
N VAL A 355 3.43 16.65 -21.87
CA VAL A 355 3.82 16.59 -20.48
C VAL A 355 4.48 17.91 -20.10
N ASP A 356 3.94 18.57 -19.10
CA ASP A 356 4.49 19.79 -18.55
C ASP A 356 5.32 19.48 -17.30
N ALA A 357 6.55 19.96 -17.23
CA ALA A 357 7.43 19.81 -16.07
C ALA A 357 7.53 21.13 -15.30
N PHE A 358 7.42 21.05 -13.98
CA PHE A 358 7.36 22.20 -13.08
C PHE A 358 8.43 22.12 -11.99
N ASP A 359 8.87 23.28 -11.53
CA ASP A 359 9.68 23.41 -10.31
C ASP A 359 8.80 23.32 -9.04
N ALA A 360 9.43 23.31 -7.86
CA ALA A 360 8.75 23.26 -6.57
C ALA A 360 7.86 24.49 -6.28
N ASN A 361 8.04 25.59 -7.00
CA ASN A 361 7.24 26.81 -6.87
C ASN A 361 6.06 26.85 -7.86
N GLY A 362 5.89 25.83 -8.69
CA GLY A 362 4.85 25.78 -9.71
C GLY A 362 5.19 26.53 -11.00
N ASN A 363 6.44 26.89 -11.23
CA ASN A 363 6.85 27.49 -12.48
C ASN A 363 7.05 26.40 -13.54
N LEU A 364 6.44 26.59 -14.72
CA LEU A 364 6.66 25.72 -15.87
C LEU A 364 8.10 25.83 -16.35
N LEU A 365 8.83 24.72 -16.34
CA LEU A 365 10.21 24.65 -16.82
C LEU A 365 10.27 24.26 -18.30
N THR A 366 9.47 23.25 -18.69
CA THR A 366 9.42 22.77 -20.07
C THR A 366 8.12 22.03 -20.34
N THR A 367 7.73 22.01 -21.62
CA THR A 367 6.69 21.15 -22.13
C THR A 367 7.30 20.22 -23.15
N ILE A 368 7.05 18.93 -23.05
CA ILE A 368 7.52 17.91 -23.99
C ILE A 368 6.35 17.21 -24.66
N ASP A 369 6.51 16.90 -25.92
CA ASP A 369 5.62 15.98 -26.61
C ASP A 369 5.91 14.54 -26.14
N LYS A 370 4.93 13.66 -26.31
CA LYS A 370 4.98 12.26 -25.88
C LYS A 370 6.35 11.59 -26.10
N GLU A 371 6.71 10.66 -25.24
CA GLU A 371 7.96 9.88 -25.28
C GLU A 371 9.26 10.70 -25.19
N GLY A 372 9.16 11.92 -24.67
CA GLY A 372 10.32 12.76 -24.46
C GLY A 372 11.11 12.42 -23.21
N VAL A 373 12.36 12.87 -23.20
CA VAL A 373 13.21 12.84 -22.01
C VAL A 373 13.06 14.18 -21.29
N ILE A 374 12.72 14.12 -20.03
CA ILE A 374 12.62 15.29 -19.15
C ILE A 374 13.97 15.50 -18.48
N PRO A 375 14.67 16.61 -18.69
CA PRO A 375 15.80 16.99 -17.85
C PRO A 375 15.30 17.20 -16.41
N MET A 376 15.90 16.52 -15.43
CA MET A 376 15.43 16.55 -14.04
C MET A 376 16.05 17.70 -13.22
N ASP A 377 16.82 18.59 -13.83
CA ASP A 377 17.36 19.76 -13.14
C ASP A 377 16.24 20.74 -12.77
N GLY A 378 16.02 20.89 -11.46
CA GLY A 378 14.98 21.76 -10.90
C GLY A 378 13.54 21.23 -11.00
N VAL A 379 13.29 20.07 -11.62
CA VAL A 379 11.95 19.49 -11.72
C VAL A 379 11.53 18.91 -10.38
N ALA A 380 10.33 19.29 -9.92
CA ALA A 380 9.70 18.75 -8.73
C ALA A 380 8.50 17.84 -9.08
N TYR A 381 7.71 18.21 -10.08
CA TYR A 381 6.57 17.42 -10.51
C TYR A 381 6.28 17.62 -12.00
N VAL A 382 5.50 16.71 -12.57
CA VAL A 382 5.02 16.79 -13.94
C VAL A 382 3.50 16.75 -13.99
N ARG A 383 2.92 17.31 -15.06
CA ARG A 383 1.52 17.15 -15.41
C ARG A 383 1.42 16.39 -16.70
N LEU A 384 0.69 15.30 -16.66
CA LEU A 384 0.28 14.53 -17.83
C LEU A 384 -1.01 15.13 -18.36
N ASN A 385 -0.96 15.85 -19.49
CA ASN A 385 -2.12 16.54 -20.05
C ASN A 385 -3.00 15.59 -20.86
N GLY A 386 -4.33 15.67 -20.66
CA GLY A 386 -5.33 14.90 -21.39
C GLY A 386 -5.51 13.48 -20.86
N ILE A 387 -5.98 12.57 -21.72
CA ILE A 387 -6.32 11.18 -21.37
C ILE A 387 -5.31 10.24 -22.02
N GLY A 388 -4.75 9.31 -21.25
CA GLY A 388 -3.78 8.35 -21.76
C GLY A 388 -3.49 7.22 -20.78
N THR A 389 -2.49 6.42 -21.16
CA THR A 389 -1.89 5.41 -20.28
C THR A 389 -0.41 5.72 -20.11
N LEU A 390 0.04 5.83 -18.86
CA LEU A 390 1.45 5.91 -18.50
C LEU A 390 1.94 4.48 -18.24
N TYR A 391 2.82 3.97 -19.07
CA TYR A 391 3.41 2.62 -18.93
C TYR A 391 4.61 2.58 -18.00
N GLY A 392 5.23 3.72 -17.74
CA GLY A 392 6.35 3.83 -16.85
C GLY A 392 7.04 5.18 -16.90
N LEU A 393 7.83 5.44 -15.89
CA LEU A 393 8.71 6.59 -15.79
C LEU A 393 10.06 6.08 -15.30
N ASP A 394 11.03 6.03 -16.21
CA ASP A 394 12.37 5.54 -15.90
C ASP A 394 13.29 6.72 -15.59
N LEU A 395 13.98 6.71 -14.48
CA LEU A 395 15.01 7.69 -14.16
C LEU A 395 16.35 7.29 -14.79
N ILE A 396 17.05 8.25 -15.36
CA ILE A 396 18.30 8.05 -16.12
C ILE A 396 19.45 8.75 -15.40
N GLY A 397 20.64 8.16 -15.44
CA GLY A 397 21.88 8.75 -14.92
C GLY A 397 22.35 8.23 -13.58
N TRP A 398 21.56 7.44 -12.91
CA TRP A 398 21.96 6.76 -11.68
C TRP A 398 22.64 5.43 -12.02
N GLY A 399 23.87 5.24 -11.55
CA GLY A 399 24.63 4.01 -11.82
C GLY A 399 24.04 2.76 -11.17
N GLU A 400 24.56 1.59 -11.55
CA GLU A 400 24.16 0.29 -10.98
C GLU A 400 24.28 0.30 -9.45
N PHE A 401 23.26 -0.23 -8.76
CA PHE A 401 23.34 -0.51 -7.34
C PHE A 401 24.15 -1.78 -7.13
N TYR A 402 25.27 -1.67 -6.45
CA TYR A 402 25.90 -2.80 -5.79
C TYR A 402 25.42 -2.79 -4.32
N TRP A 403 24.81 -3.86 -3.92
CA TRP A 403 24.43 -4.15 -2.54
C TRP A 403 25.64 -4.64 -1.76
#